data_c0afcde3df2e73364cc89cacb4451c2c
#
_entry.id   c0afcde3df2e73364cc89cacb4451c2c
#
_cell.length_a   1.000
_cell.length_b   1.000
_cell.length_c   1.000
_cell.angle_alpha   90.00
_cell.angle_beta   90.00
_cell.angle_gamma   90.00
#
_symmetry.space_group_name_H-M   'P 1'
#
loop_
_entity.id
_entity.type
_entity.pdbx_description
1 polymer ?
#
loop_
_entity_poly.entity_id
_entity_poly.type
_entity_poly.pdbx_seq_one_letter_code
_entity_poly.pdbx_strand_id
1 'polypeptide(L)'
;MSAYGLHVVRGTHTVLANVTFTIPRGCIVGLLGPSGCGKTTLLRSVVGVQQASAGHVQVLGFPAGARQLGTRVGYVTQAPSVYADLTVLENLRYFAAALGMRGWRREDAVVRVVKEVDLAGYADTLVSRLSGGQYSRVSLAVALLNNPDLLVMDEPTVGLDPIVRRELWLVFQRLALAGTTLLISSHVMDEADRCDRLLLMRSGRLLASADRAGVLEHTGCTDVEEAFMHLVEAATAAEARARQRAAAHGLPPGLSGLLDQAGAPDAERAFFASDARS
;
A
#
# COMPACT_ATOMS: atom_id res chain seq x y z
N MET A 1 5.05 -2.98 10.53
CA MET A 1 3.98 -3.81 9.96
C MET A 1 4.60 -5.00 9.26
N SER A 2 3.97 -6.18 9.34
CA SER A 2 4.51 -7.38 8.67
C SER A 2 3.39 -8.28 8.15
N ALA A 3 3.67 -9.01 7.10
CA ALA A 3 2.84 -10.10 6.57
C ALA A 3 3.70 -11.35 6.42
N TYR A 4 3.15 -12.52 6.73
CA TYR A 4 3.83 -13.81 6.63
C TYR A 4 2.96 -14.81 5.91
N GLY A 5 3.44 -15.31 4.76
CA GLY A 5 2.76 -16.31 3.98
C GLY A 5 1.34 -15.93 3.57
N LEU A 6 1.06 -14.64 3.42
CA LEU A 6 -0.29 -14.15 3.16
C LEU A 6 -0.83 -14.73 1.86
N HIS A 7 -1.96 -15.43 1.96
CA HIS A 7 -2.66 -16.04 0.84
C HIS A 7 -4.10 -15.55 0.84
N VAL A 8 -4.59 -15.11 -0.32
CA VAL A 8 -5.98 -14.65 -0.49
C VAL A 8 -6.57 -15.28 -1.73
N VAL A 9 -7.70 -15.97 -1.54
CA VAL A 9 -8.49 -16.57 -2.62
C VAL A 9 -9.83 -15.86 -2.73
N ARG A 10 -10.26 -15.56 -3.94
CA ARG A 10 -11.59 -15.03 -4.25
C ARG A 10 -12.28 -15.95 -5.25
N GLY A 11 -13.33 -16.62 -4.81
CA GLY A 11 -13.93 -17.70 -5.59
C GLY A 11 -12.91 -18.80 -5.86
N THR A 12 -12.61 -19.08 -7.12
CA THR A 12 -11.61 -20.05 -7.54
C THR A 12 -10.24 -19.45 -7.85
N HIS A 13 -10.10 -18.11 -7.77
CA HIS A 13 -8.88 -17.42 -8.15
C HIS A 13 -8.02 -17.05 -6.95
N THR A 14 -6.75 -17.45 -6.96
CA THR A 14 -5.74 -16.96 -6.04
C THR A 14 -5.34 -15.54 -6.43
N VAL A 15 -5.63 -14.58 -5.57
CA VAL A 15 -5.31 -13.15 -5.78
C VAL A 15 -3.98 -12.79 -5.16
N LEU A 16 -3.67 -13.35 -3.97
CA LEU A 16 -2.37 -13.22 -3.32
C LEU A 16 -1.83 -14.61 -3.01
N ALA A 17 -0.55 -14.84 -3.32
CA ALA A 17 0.10 -16.14 -3.17
C ALA A 17 1.41 -15.99 -2.38
N ASN A 18 1.42 -16.42 -1.11
CA ASN A 18 2.60 -16.48 -0.24
C ASN A 18 3.34 -15.14 -0.11
N VAL A 19 2.58 -14.04 0.13
CA VAL A 19 3.15 -12.70 0.27
C VAL A 19 3.74 -12.54 1.66
N THR A 20 5.06 -12.27 1.73
CA THR A 20 5.80 -12.07 2.99
C THR A 20 6.63 -10.79 2.89
N PHE A 21 6.47 -9.88 3.86
CA PHE A 21 7.25 -8.64 3.96
C PHE A 21 7.24 -8.09 5.37
N THR A 22 8.20 -7.19 5.63
CA THR A 22 8.24 -6.37 6.85
C THR A 22 8.50 -4.91 6.48
N ILE A 23 7.74 -4.00 7.08
CA ILE A 23 7.84 -2.55 6.89
C ILE A 23 8.16 -1.89 8.22
N PRO A 24 9.23 -1.08 8.32
CA PRO A 24 9.54 -0.28 9.51
C PRO A 24 8.50 0.82 9.73
N ARG A 25 8.61 1.56 10.84
CA ARG A 25 7.77 2.71 11.13
C ARG A 25 8.38 3.99 10.59
N GLY A 26 7.53 5.02 10.36
CA GLY A 26 7.96 6.37 10.00
C GLY A 26 8.62 6.47 8.62
N CYS A 27 8.22 5.63 7.67
CA CYS A 27 8.74 5.65 6.31
C CYS A 27 7.62 5.62 5.26
N ILE A 28 7.95 6.01 4.05
CA ILE A 28 7.08 5.91 2.88
C ILE A 28 7.41 4.61 2.16
N VAL A 29 6.42 3.74 2.02
CA VAL A 29 6.53 2.47 1.31
C VAL A 29 5.67 2.49 0.05
N GLY A 30 6.30 2.32 -1.10
CA GLY A 30 5.62 2.16 -2.38
C GLY A 30 5.28 0.69 -2.66
N LEU A 31 3.99 0.38 -2.80
CA LEU A 31 3.52 -0.89 -3.33
C LEU A 31 3.30 -0.76 -4.83
N LEU A 32 4.30 -1.13 -5.62
CA LEU A 32 4.33 -0.87 -7.05
C LEU A 32 4.06 -2.14 -7.86
N GLY A 33 3.39 -1.95 -8.99
CA GLY A 33 3.10 -3.05 -9.92
C GLY A 33 1.92 -2.73 -10.83
N PRO A 34 1.71 -3.54 -11.89
CA PRO A 34 0.67 -3.30 -12.89
C PRO A 34 -0.73 -3.37 -12.28
N SER A 35 -1.71 -2.80 -13.00
CA SER A 35 -3.12 -2.89 -12.60
C SER A 35 -3.56 -4.37 -12.56
N GLY A 36 -4.38 -4.71 -11.55
CA GLY A 36 -4.87 -6.06 -11.36
C GLY A 36 -3.89 -7.05 -10.72
N CYS A 37 -2.64 -6.66 -10.37
CA CYS A 37 -1.67 -7.58 -9.78
C CYS A 37 -1.95 -7.95 -8.30
N GLY A 38 -2.98 -7.35 -7.66
CA GLY A 38 -3.38 -7.67 -6.29
C GLY A 38 -3.10 -6.57 -5.24
N LYS A 39 -2.59 -5.37 -5.62
CA LYS A 39 -2.26 -4.27 -4.70
C LYS A 39 -3.42 -3.91 -3.76
N THR A 40 -4.57 -3.58 -4.31
CA THR A 40 -5.79 -3.27 -3.53
C THR A 40 -6.17 -4.39 -2.57
N THR A 41 -6.00 -5.65 -2.97
CA THR A 41 -6.29 -6.80 -2.10
C THR A 41 -5.30 -6.87 -0.94
N LEU A 42 -4.01 -6.60 -1.20
CA LEU A 42 -2.99 -6.52 -0.15
C LEU A 42 -3.27 -5.37 0.82
N LEU A 43 -3.57 -4.16 0.31
CA LEU A 43 -3.94 -3.01 1.15
C LEU A 43 -5.17 -3.32 2.02
N ARG A 44 -6.21 -3.92 1.43
CA ARG A 44 -7.41 -4.34 2.18
C ARG A 44 -7.13 -5.41 3.23
N SER A 45 -6.15 -6.30 2.99
CA SER A 45 -5.71 -7.27 4.01
C SER A 45 -4.97 -6.57 5.15
N VAL A 46 -4.16 -5.55 4.86
CA VAL A 46 -3.46 -4.73 5.87
C VAL A 46 -4.44 -3.97 6.75
N VAL A 47 -5.46 -3.34 6.18
CA VAL A 47 -6.48 -2.62 6.97
C VAL A 47 -7.51 -3.54 7.63
N GLY A 48 -7.48 -4.84 7.30
CA GLY A 48 -8.33 -5.86 7.94
C GLY A 48 -9.74 -6.01 7.36
N VAL A 49 -10.02 -5.39 6.19
CA VAL A 49 -11.32 -5.55 5.51
C VAL A 49 -11.34 -6.73 4.53
N GLN A 50 -10.18 -7.31 4.21
CA GLN A 50 -10.02 -8.54 3.46
C GLN A 50 -9.45 -9.63 4.36
N GLN A 51 -10.17 -10.72 4.53
CA GLN A 51 -9.66 -11.88 5.27
C GLN A 51 -8.64 -12.66 4.43
N ALA A 52 -7.59 -13.13 5.10
CA ALA A 52 -6.62 -14.06 4.54
C ALA A 52 -7.20 -15.49 4.51
N SER A 53 -6.93 -16.22 3.43
CA SER A 53 -7.24 -17.66 3.34
C SER A 53 -6.18 -18.50 4.07
N ALA A 54 -4.92 -18.01 4.11
CA ALA A 54 -3.82 -18.55 4.91
C ALA A 54 -2.79 -17.44 5.19
N GLY A 55 -1.88 -17.70 6.12
CA GLY A 55 -0.92 -16.69 6.60
C GLY A 55 -1.55 -15.66 7.52
N HIS A 56 -0.81 -14.61 7.85
CA HIS A 56 -1.31 -13.55 8.74
C HIS A 56 -0.65 -12.20 8.44
N VAL A 57 -1.34 -11.13 8.86
CA VAL A 57 -0.84 -9.74 8.79
C VAL A 57 -0.87 -9.15 10.18
N GLN A 58 0.22 -8.53 10.60
CA GLN A 58 0.34 -7.76 11.84
C GLN A 58 0.58 -6.28 11.53
N VAL A 59 -0.17 -5.41 12.19
CA VAL A 59 -0.12 -3.95 12.04
C VAL A 59 0.05 -3.35 13.42
N LEU A 60 1.11 -2.55 13.63
CA LEU A 60 1.40 -1.88 14.90
C LEU A 60 1.42 -2.82 16.13
N GLY A 61 1.76 -4.11 15.91
CA GLY A 61 1.80 -5.13 16.95
C GLY A 61 0.48 -5.88 17.18
N PHE A 62 -0.56 -5.60 16.39
CA PHE A 62 -1.86 -6.26 16.49
C PHE A 62 -2.19 -6.99 15.18
N PRO A 63 -3.03 -8.05 15.20
CA PRO A 63 -3.56 -8.64 13.98
C PRO A 63 -4.32 -7.59 13.15
N ALA A 64 -4.19 -7.64 11.82
CA ALA A 64 -4.95 -6.76 10.92
C ALA A 64 -6.46 -6.84 11.22
N GLY A 65 -7.15 -5.69 11.24
CA GLY A 65 -8.57 -5.60 11.60
C GLY A 65 -8.86 -5.62 13.10
N ALA A 66 -7.85 -5.73 13.97
CA ALA A 66 -8.06 -5.64 15.41
C ALA A 66 -8.67 -4.29 15.80
N ARG A 67 -9.60 -4.30 16.78
CA ARG A 67 -10.33 -3.09 17.23
C ARG A 67 -9.39 -1.95 17.66
N GLN A 68 -8.23 -2.27 18.20
CA GLN A 68 -7.19 -1.31 18.62
C GLN A 68 -6.62 -0.51 17.45
N LEU A 69 -6.76 -0.98 16.22
CA LEU A 69 -6.28 -0.33 15.00
C LEU A 69 -7.25 0.70 14.44
N GLY A 70 -8.53 0.68 14.81
CA GLY A 70 -9.59 1.48 14.21
C GLY A 70 -9.37 3.00 14.23
N THR A 71 -8.60 3.52 15.21
CA THR A 71 -8.22 4.94 15.29
C THR A 71 -6.78 5.21 14.91
N ARG A 72 -5.98 4.16 14.68
CA ARG A 72 -4.54 4.24 14.44
C ARG A 72 -4.15 4.00 12.99
N VAL A 73 -5.10 3.52 12.18
CA VAL A 73 -4.91 3.25 10.75
C VAL A 73 -5.88 4.12 9.95
N GLY A 74 -5.36 4.97 9.08
CA GLY A 74 -6.13 5.70 8.07
C GLY A 74 -6.12 4.93 6.76
N TYR A 75 -7.24 4.94 6.03
CA TYR A 75 -7.33 4.30 4.72
C TYR A 75 -7.98 5.22 3.70
N VAL A 76 -7.25 5.50 2.62
CA VAL A 76 -7.75 6.22 1.44
C VAL A 76 -7.97 5.20 0.33
N THR A 77 -9.21 5.03 -0.07
CA THR A 77 -9.62 4.11 -1.14
C THR A 77 -9.40 4.74 -2.51
N GLN A 78 -9.22 3.91 -3.54
CA GLN A 78 -9.05 4.36 -4.93
C GLN A 78 -10.25 5.21 -5.40
N ALA A 79 -11.48 4.77 -5.14
CA ALA A 79 -12.66 5.61 -5.31
C ALA A 79 -12.84 6.47 -4.06
N PRO A 80 -12.85 7.80 -4.18
CA PRO A 80 -13.01 8.67 -3.03
C PRO A 80 -14.31 8.40 -2.27
N SER A 81 -14.22 8.27 -0.94
CA SER A 81 -15.33 7.89 -0.07
C SER A 81 -15.89 9.09 0.71
N VAL A 82 -16.06 10.25 0.03
CA VAL A 82 -16.59 11.48 0.61
C VAL A 82 -17.89 11.90 -0.10
N TYR A 83 -18.74 12.66 0.57
CA TYR A 83 -20.03 13.09 0.06
C TYR A 83 -19.87 14.32 -0.84
N ALA A 84 -20.27 14.17 -2.11
CA ALA A 84 -20.09 15.21 -3.12
C ALA A 84 -21.03 16.42 -2.92
N ASP A 85 -22.15 16.23 -2.24
CA ASP A 85 -23.19 17.22 -1.92
C ASP A 85 -22.95 17.96 -0.59
N LEU A 86 -21.90 17.62 0.13
CA LEU A 86 -21.44 18.33 1.32
C LEU A 86 -20.22 19.19 1.00
N THR A 87 -20.02 20.25 1.79
CA THR A 87 -18.78 21.03 1.77
C THR A 87 -17.62 20.24 2.35
N VAL A 88 -16.39 20.73 2.19
CA VAL A 88 -15.20 20.13 2.81
C VAL A 88 -15.37 20.04 4.34
N LEU A 89 -15.78 21.14 5.00
CA LEU A 89 -15.98 21.14 6.45
C LEU A 89 -17.10 20.22 6.90
N GLU A 90 -18.21 20.16 6.19
CA GLU A 90 -19.32 19.25 6.53
C GLU A 90 -18.89 17.80 6.42
N ASN A 91 -18.15 17.41 5.36
CA ASN A 91 -17.57 16.08 5.24
C ASN A 91 -16.68 15.76 6.44
N LEU A 92 -15.73 16.61 6.76
CA LEU A 92 -14.78 16.39 7.84
C LEU A 92 -15.48 16.30 9.20
N ARG A 93 -16.48 17.16 9.48
CA ARG A 93 -17.28 17.09 10.70
C ARG A 93 -18.10 15.81 10.78
N TYR A 94 -18.69 15.39 9.66
CA TYR A 94 -19.43 14.13 9.58
C TYR A 94 -18.54 12.93 9.93
N PHE A 95 -17.39 12.79 9.27
CA PHE A 95 -16.49 11.67 9.54
C PHE A 95 -15.85 11.74 10.92
N ALA A 96 -15.49 12.93 11.42
CA ALA A 96 -15.00 13.09 12.79
C ALA A 96 -16.06 12.67 13.82
N ALA A 97 -17.35 12.99 13.58
CA ALA A 97 -18.44 12.53 14.44
C ALA A 97 -18.63 11.00 14.36
N ALA A 98 -18.54 10.40 13.18
CA ALA A 98 -18.60 8.95 12.97
C ALA A 98 -17.43 8.22 13.69
N LEU A 99 -16.26 8.86 13.78
CA LEU A 99 -15.11 8.38 14.56
C LEU A 99 -15.24 8.62 16.07
N GLY A 100 -16.41 9.14 16.53
CA GLY A 100 -16.70 9.36 17.94
C GLY A 100 -16.16 10.68 18.53
N MET A 101 -15.61 11.58 17.72
CA MET A 101 -15.13 12.89 18.18
C MET A 101 -16.30 13.83 18.49
N ARG A 102 -16.19 14.59 19.58
CA ARG A 102 -17.24 15.51 20.04
C ARG A 102 -16.65 16.84 20.51
N GLY A 103 -17.47 17.89 20.45
CA GLY A 103 -17.13 19.21 20.97
C GLY A 103 -15.85 19.77 20.36
N TRP A 104 -15.03 20.41 21.19
CA TRP A 104 -13.79 21.07 20.77
C TRP A 104 -12.79 20.13 20.09
N ARG A 105 -12.70 18.86 20.50
CA ARG A 105 -11.79 17.87 19.90
C ARG A 105 -12.11 17.61 18.43
N ARG A 106 -13.39 17.62 18.06
CA ARG A 106 -13.82 17.48 16.66
C ARG A 106 -13.38 18.69 15.85
N GLU A 107 -13.68 19.91 16.33
CA GLU A 107 -13.33 21.14 15.60
C GLU A 107 -11.81 21.31 15.47
N ASP A 108 -11.05 21.00 16.51
CA ASP A 108 -9.59 21.04 16.49
C ASP A 108 -9.01 20.06 15.45
N ALA A 109 -9.50 18.80 15.43
CA ALA A 109 -9.10 17.82 14.43
C ALA A 109 -9.43 18.29 13.01
N VAL A 110 -10.62 18.86 12.78
CA VAL A 110 -11.03 19.38 11.47
C VAL A 110 -10.13 20.54 11.03
N VAL A 111 -9.88 21.52 11.91
CA VAL A 111 -8.99 22.66 11.58
C VAL A 111 -7.57 22.18 11.27
N ARG A 112 -7.06 21.23 12.04
CA ARG A 112 -5.73 20.65 11.85
C ARG A 112 -5.62 20.00 10.48
N VAL A 113 -6.52 19.06 10.12
CA VAL A 113 -6.41 18.33 8.85
C VAL A 113 -6.62 19.23 7.64
N VAL A 114 -7.52 20.24 7.71
CA VAL A 114 -7.71 21.23 6.63
C VAL A 114 -6.40 21.97 6.31
N LYS A 115 -5.64 22.35 7.35
CA LYS A 115 -4.32 22.98 7.17
C LYS A 115 -3.28 22.00 6.64
N GLU A 116 -3.28 20.77 7.15
CA GLU A 116 -2.29 19.73 6.84
C GLU A 116 -2.32 19.33 5.36
N VAL A 117 -3.51 19.32 4.75
CA VAL A 117 -3.70 18.99 3.33
C VAL A 117 -3.89 20.21 2.41
N ASP A 118 -3.65 21.44 2.90
CA ASP A 118 -3.75 22.69 2.15
C ASP A 118 -5.15 22.95 1.54
N LEU A 119 -6.22 22.69 2.32
CA LEU A 119 -7.62 22.93 1.90
C LEU A 119 -8.28 24.16 2.56
N ALA A 120 -7.52 25.03 3.25
CA ALA A 120 -8.09 26.16 4.00
C ALA A 120 -8.92 27.12 3.10
N GLY A 121 -8.48 27.37 1.87
CA GLY A 121 -9.20 28.23 0.91
C GLY A 121 -10.47 27.60 0.32
N TYR A 122 -10.72 26.31 0.58
CA TYR A 122 -11.83 25.54 -0.01
C TYR A 122 -12.79 24.98 1.06
N ALA A 123 -12.61 25.40 2.32
CA ALA A 123 -13.31 24.84 3.47
C ALA A 123 -14.85 24.82 3.30
N ASP A 124 -15.44 25.88 2.78
CA ASP A 124 -16.89 26.04 2.55
C ASP A 124 -17.31 25.66 1.11
N THR A 125 -16.40 25.09 0.31
CA THR A 125 -16.71 24.69 -1.07
C THR A 125 -17.34 23.29 -1.07
N LEU A 126 -18.41 23.12 -1.86
CA LEU A 126 -18.99 21.79 -2.12
C LEU A 126 -17.95 20.88 -2.77
N VAL A 127 -17.84 19.64 -2.29
CA VAL A 127 -16.89 18.67 -2.79
C VAL A 127 -17.08 18.37 -4.28
N SER A 128 -18.32 18.42 -4.78
CA SER A 128 -18.65 18.28 -6.21
C SER A 128 -18.07 19.38 -7.11
N ARG A 129 -17.63 20.52 -6.55
CA ARG A 129 -17.04 21.64 -7.28
C ARG A 129 -15.51 21.68 -7.22
N LEU A 130 -14.90 20.73 -6.52
CA LEU A 130 -13.46 20.66 -6.37
C LEU A 130 -12.80 20.05 -7.61
N SER A 131 -11.55 20.44 -7.88
CA SER A 131 -10.70 19.71 -8.83
C SER A 131 -10.39 18.29 -8.33
N GLY A 132 -9.96 17.39 -9.21
CA GLY A 132 -9.60 16.02 -8.83
C GLY A 132 -8.54 15.96 -7.71
N GLY A 133 -7.55 16.84 -7.76
CA GLY A 133 -6.53 16.93 -6.72
C GLY A 133 -7.07 17.44 -5.37
N GLN A 134 -7.94 18.44 -5.39
CA GLN A 134 -8.61 18.92 -4.17
C GLN A 134 -9.52 17.84 -3.58
N TYR A 135 -10.23 17.11 -4.44
CA TYR A 135 -11.07 15.99 -4.04
C TYR A 135 -10.25 14.88 -3.35
N SER A 136 -9.09 14.52 -3.91
CA SER A 136 -8.16 13.55 -3.29
C SER A 136 -7.66 14.03 -1.93
N ARG A 137 -7.39 15.34 -1.77
CA ARG A 137 -6.99 15.95 -0.50
C ARG A 137 -8.10 15.87 0.56
N VAL A 138 -9.38 15.98 0.18
CA VAL A 138 -10.50 15.80 1.13
C VAL A 138 -10.52 14.37 1.65
N SER A 139 -10.35 13.36 0.79
CA SER A 139 -10.27 11.95 1.19
C SER A 139 -9.09 11.68 2.11
N LEU A 140 -7.94 12.29 1.82
CA LEU A 140 -6.76 12.25 2.68
C LEU A 140 -7.03 12.91 4.05
N ALA A 141 -7.66 14.09 4.08
CA ALA A 141 -8.01 14.78 5.32
C ALA A 141 -8.91 13.93 6.22
N VAL A 142 -9.89 13.22 5.64
CA VAL A 142 -10.74 12.28 6.38
C VAL A 142 -9.91 11.18 7.04
N ALA A 143 -8.97 10.58 6.30
CA ALA A 143 -8.10 9.52 6.82
C ALA A 143 -7.15 10.01 7.93
N LEU A 144 -6.82 11.32 7.94
CA LEU A 144 -5.94 11.95 8.93
C LEU A 144 -6.64 12.43 10.20
N LEU A 145 -7.98 12.41 10.28
CA LEU A 145 -8.73 12.96 11.43
C LEU A 145 -8.24 12.43 12.79
N ASN A 146 -7.96 11.13 12.89
CA ASN A 146 -7.48 10.50 14.13
C ASN A 146 -5.96 10.57 14.33
N ASN A 147 -5.21 11.30 13.50
CA ASN A 147 -3.75 11.32 13.53
C ASN A 147 -3.16 9.89 13.53
N PRO A 148 -3.35 9.11 12.44
CA PRO A 148 -3.02 7.70 12.41
C PRO A 148 -1.51 7.45 12.45
N ASP A 149 -1.10 6.33 13.08
CA ASP A 149 0.29 5.84 13.02
C ASP A 149 0.64 5.21 11.66
N LEU A 150 -0.38 4.69 10.96
CA LEU A 150 -0.27 4.09 9.63
C LEU A 150 -1.33 4.68 8.71
N LEU A 151 -0.91 5.20 7.56
CA LEU A 151 -1.78 5.67 6.49
C LEU A 151 -1.61 4.76 5.28
N VAL A 152 -2.69 4.09 4.88
CA VAL A 152 -2.75 3.21 3.72
C VAL A 152 -3.50 3.93 2.61
N MET A 153 -2.93 4.01 1.41
CA MET A 153 -3.51 4.75 0.28
C MET A 153 -3.49 3.91 -0.99
N ASP A 154 -4.64 3.78 -1.61
CA ASP A 154 -4.81 2.99 -2.83
C ASP A 154 -4.87 3.91 -4.05
N GLU A 155 -3.75 3.99 -4.78
CA GLU A 155 -3.55 4.80 -5.99
C GLU A 155 -3.93 6.30 -5.83
N PRO A 156 -3.45 7.00 -4.78
CA PRO A 156 -3.94 8.35 -4.42
C PRO A 156 -3.55 9.44 -5.42
N THR A 157 -2.62 9.17 -6.32
CA THR A 157 -2.04 10.12 -7.30
C THR A 157 -2.54 9.90 -8.73
N VAL A 158 -3.39 8.87 -8.94
CA VAL A 158 -3.90 8.51 -10.26
C VAL A 158 -4.82 9.61 -10.80
N GLY A 159 -4.61 9.95 -12.09
CA GLY A 159 -5.43 10.96 -12.78
C GLY A 159 -5.11 12.40 -12.39
N LEU A 160 -4.10 12.64 -11.54
CA LEU A 160 -3.64 13.98 -11.20
C LEU A 160 -2.61 14.48 -12.23
N ASP A 161 -2.68 15.78 -12.55
CA ASP A 161 -1.63 16.44 -13.30
C ASP A 161 -0.29 16.44 -12.54
N PRO A 162 0.86 16.64 -13.20
CA PRO A 162 2.17 16.55 -12.59
C PRO A 162 2.41 17.55 -11.45
N ILE A 163 1.80 18.75 -11.49
CA ILE A 163 1.96 19.77 -10.46
C ILE A 163 1.23 19.35 -9.19
N VAL A 164 -0.05 19.00 -9.31
CA VAL A 164 -0.89 18.55 -8.20
C VAL A 164 -0.34 17.27 -7.58
N ARG A 165 0.17 16.33 -8.41
CA ARG A 165 0.85 15.12 -7.93
C ARG A 165 2.07 15.46 -7.07
N ARG A 166 2.92 16.37 -7.54
CA ARG A 166 4.09 16.83 -6.78
C ARG A 166 3.71 17.44 -5.44
N GLU A 167 2.68 18.31 -5.42
CA GLU A 167 2.20 18.92 -4.18
C GLU A 167 1.68 17.86 -3.18
N LEU A 168 0.94 16.86 -3.66
CA LEU A 168 0.44 15.78 -2.81
C LEU A 168 1.59 14.95 -2.23
N TRP A 169 2.66 14.68 -2.99
CA TRP A 169 3.86 14.03 -2.49
C TRP A 169 4.57 14.85 -1.41
N LEU A 170 4.57 16.18 -1.48
CA LEU A 170 5.08 17.02 -0.39
C LEU A 170 4.27 16.86 0.90
N VAL A 171 2.95 16.66 0.80
CA VAL A 171 2.12 16.33 1.97
C VAL A 171 2.55 14.97 2.55
N PHE A 172 2.72 13.94 1.72
CA PHE A 172 3.15 12.61 2.18
C PHE A 172 4.51 12.66 2.89
N GLN A 173 5.48 13.39 2.35
CA GLN A 173 6.78 13.58 2.98
C GLN A 173 6.67 14.27 4.35
N ARG A 174 5.85 15.33 4.48
CA ARG A 174 5.60 15.99 5.78
C ARG A 174 5.01 15.02 6.80
N LEU A 175 4.05 14.19 6.39
CA LEU A 175 3.44 13.18 7.26
C LEU A 175 4.46 12.12 7.73
N ALA A 176 5.31 11.64 6.83
CA ALA A 176 6.36 10.68 7.17
C ALA A 176 7.39 11.28 8.15
N LEU A 177 7.83 12.51 7.90
CA LEU A 177 8.73 13.26 8.79
C LEU A 177 8.11 13.49 10.17
N ALA A 178 6.78 13.60 10.27
CA ALA A 178 6.03 13.68 11.53
C ALA A 178 5.88 12.31 12.23
N GLY A 179 6.37 11.21 11.63
CA GLY A 179 6.39 9.87 12.20
C GLY A 179 5.27 8.93 11.73
N THR A 180 4.38 9.39 10.84
CA THR A 180 3.37 8.52 10.24
C THR A 180 4.02 7.56 9.25
N THR A 181 3.69 6.27 9.31
CA THR A 181 4.08 5.30 8.28
C THR A 181 3.09 5.38 7.12
N LEU A 182 3.57 5.46 5.88
CA LEU A 182 2.72 5.50 4.70
C LEU A 182 2.92 4.24 3.85
N LEU A 183 1.82 3.59 3.47
CA LEU A 183 1.81 2.51 2.48
C LEU A 183 0.97 2.96 1.29
N ILE A 184 1.62 3.22 0.17
CA ILE A 184 1.03 3.85 -1.02
C ILE A 184 1.10 2.86 -2.18
N SER A 185 -0.05 2.46 -2.73
CA SER A 185 -0.06 1.71 -3.98
C SER A 185 0.04 2.64 -5.19
N SER A 186 0.80 2.21 -6.20
CA SER A 186 0.86 2.90 -7.49
C SER A 186 1.16 1.90 -8.62
N HIS A 187 0.81 2.29 -9.84
CA HIS A 187 1.26 1.61 -11.06
C HIS A 187 2.28 2.47 -11.84
N VAL A 188 2.65 3.63 -11.30
CA VAL A 188 3.62 4.57 -11.89
C VAL A 188 4.99 4.32 -11.27
N MET A 189 5.93 3.78 -12.06
CA MET A 189 7.26 3.39 -11.56
C MET A 189 8.11 4.59 -11.13
N ASP A 190 7.93 5.78 -11.74
CA ASP A 190 8.64 7.02 -11.35
C ASP A 190 8.36 7.43 -9.89
N GLU A 191 7.27 6.94 -9.30
CA GLU A 191 6.96 7.21 -7.89
C GLU A 191 7.87 6.43 -6.92
N ALA A 192 8.58 5.41 -7.41
CA ALA A 192 9.57 4.66 -6.64
C ALA A 192 10.66 5.56 -6.04
N ASP A 193 11.08 6.59 -6.78
CA ASP A 193 12.13 7.53 -6.35
C ASP A 193 11.72 8.40 -5.14
N ARG A 194 10.44 8.40 -4.80
CA ARG A 194 9.86 9.15 -3.68
C ARG A 194 9.62 8.30 -2.43
N CYS A 195 9.88 6.99 -2.54
CA CYS A 195 9.63 6.02 -1.48
C CYS A 195 10.94 5.62 -0.81
N ASP A 196 10.91 5.45 0.52
CA ASP A 196 12.05 4.93 1.29
C ASP A 196 12.23 3.42 1.07
N ARG A 197 11.13 2.72 0.82
CA ARG A 197 11.11 1.27 0.56
C ARG A 197 10.11 0.93 -0.54
N LEU A 198 10.39 -0.17 -1.23
CA LEU A 198 9.60 -0.67 -2.35
C LEU A 198 9.11 -2.09 -2.06
N LEU A 199 7.86 -2.34 -2.34
CA LEU A 199 7.25 -3.65 -2.50
C LEU A 199 6.86 -3.79 -3.97
N LEU A 200 7.66 -4.49 -4.76
CA LEU A 200 7.40 -4.70 -6.19
C LEU A 200 6.53 -5.94 -6.36
N MET A 201 5.37 -5.78 -7.00
CA MET A 201 4.35 -6.82 -7.03
C MET A 201 3.92 -7.17 -8.45
N ARG A 202 3.78 -8.48 -8.73
CA ARG A 202 3.18 -8.99 -9.97
C ARG A 202 2.40 -10.28 -9.72
N SER A 203 1.24 -10.43 -10.36
CA SER A 203 0.41 -11.65 -10.35
C SER A 203 0.19 -12.24 -8.95
N GLY A 204 -0.09 -11.37 -7.95
CA GLY A 204 -0.36 -11.77 -6.58
C GLY A 204 0.87 -12.17 -5.75
N ARG A 205 2.09 -11.96 -6.25
CA ARG A 205 3.37 -12.27 -5.57
C ARG A 205 4.22 -11.03 -5.43
N LEU A 206 5.05 -10.97 -4.39
CA LEU A 206 6.12 -9.97 -4.30
C LEU A 206 7.33 -10.48 -5.09
N LEU A 207 7.85 -9.60 -5.97
CA LEU A 207 9.09 -9.80 -6.69
C LEU A 207 10.29 -9.27 -5.91
N ALA A 208 10.11 -8.17 -5.16
CA ALA A 208 11.13 -7.58 -4.30
C ALA A 208 10.50 -6.84 -3.11
N SER A 209 11.25 -6.78 -2.00
CA SER A 209 10.93 -6.01 -0.79
C SER A 209 12.22 -5.40 -0.25
N ALA A 210 12.62 -4.22 -0.72
CA ALA A 210 13.86 -3.56 -0.37
C ALA A 210 13.73 -2.04 -0.51
N ASP A 211 14.76 -1.28 -0.14
CA ASP A 211 14.90 0.10 -0.56
C ASP A 211 15.29 0.18 -2.06
N ARG A 212 15.26 1.39 -2.61
CA ARG A 212 15.59 1.62 -4.02
C ARG A 212 17.00 1.12 -4.36
N ALA A 213 17.98 1.42 -3.51
CA ALA A 213 19.38 1.04 -3.75
C ALA A 213 19.53 -0.49 -3.78
N GLY A 214 18.91 -1.20 -2.83
CA GLY A 214 18.94 -2.66 -2.80
C GLY A 214 18.28 -3.31 -4.01
N VAL A 215 17.18 -2.73 -4.53
CA VAL A 215 16.54 -3.21 -5.77
C VAL A 215 17.50 -3.08 -6.96
N LEU A 216 18.13 -1.91 -7.13
CA LEU A 216 19.04 -1.65 -8.24
C LEU A 216 20.33 -2.48 -8.14
N GLU A 217 20.90 -2.61 -6.95
CA GLU A 217 22.08 -3.44 -6.71
C GLU A 217 21.80 -4.92 -7.01
N HIS A 218 20.65 -5.44 -6.58
CA HIS A 218 20.28 -6.84 -6.83
C HIS A 218 20.08 -7.16 -8.32
N THR A 219 19.53 -6.20 -9.08
CA THR A 219 19.22 -6.41 -10.51
C THR A 219 20.35 -5.97 -11.44
N GLY A 220 21.28 -5.13 -10.95
CA GLY A 220 22.32 -4.50 -11.78
C GLY A 220 21.79 -3.42 -12.73
N CYS A 221 20.54 -2.97 -12.53
CA CYS A 221 19.87 -1.98 -13.38
C CYS A 221 20.15 -0.55 -12.89
N THR A 222 19.86 0.44 -13.74
CA THR A 222 20.09 1.87 -13.45
C THR A 222 18.84 2.58 -12.91
N ASP A 223 17.65 2.05 -13.22
CA ASP A 223 16.37 2.58 -12.74
C ASP A 223 15.41 1.45 -12.29
N VAL A 224 14.35 1.84 -11.56
CA VAL A 224 13.41 0.89 -10.95
C VAL A 224 12.49 0.25 -11.99
N GLU A 225 12.20 0.92 -13.11
CA GLU A 225 11.36 0.36 -14.16
C GLU A 225 12.09 -0.78 -14.88
N GLU A 226 13.35 -0.57 -15.23
CA GLU A 226 14.22 -1.61 -15.79
C GLU A 226 14.41 -2.77 -14.80
N ALA A 227 14.67 -2.46 -13.52
CA ALA A 227 14.77 -3.45 -12.46
C ALA A 227 13.50 -4.29 -12.32
N PHE A 228 12.33 -3.66 -12.37
CA PHE A 228 11.05 -4.35 -12.32
C PHE A 228 10.89 -5.30 -13.51
N MET A 229 11.22 -4.88 -14.73
CA MET A 229 11.14 -5.73 -15.92
C MET A 229 12.07 -6.93 -15.80
N HIS A 230 13.32 -6.71 -15.34
CA HIS A 230 14.29 -7.79 -15.10
C HIS A 230 13.77 -8.81 -14.07
N LEU A 231 13.21 -8.37 -12.95
CA LEU A 231 12.60 -9.24 -11.94
C LEU A 231 11.41 -10.03 -12.49
N VAL A 232 10.61 -9.40 -13.35
CA VAL A 232 9.49 -10.02 -14.04
C VAL A 232 9.95 -11.15 -14.95
N GLU A 233 10.99 -10.94 -15.76
CA GLU A 233 11.55 -11.95 -16.66
C GLU A 233 12.14 -13.12 -15.88
N ALA A 234 12.90 -12.82 -14.83
CA ALA A 234 13.49 -13.83 -13.94
C ALA A 234 12.40 -14.71 -13.29
N ALA A 235 11.34 -14.09 -12.74
CA ALA A 235 10.21 -14.81 -12.14
C ALA A 235 9.48 -15.69 -13.17
N THR A 236 9.25 -15.17 -14.38
CA THR A 236 8.59 -15.91 -15.48
C THR A 236 9.42 -17.13 -15.91
N ALA A 237 10.75 -16.96 -16.03
CA ALA A 237 11.66 -18.05 -16.37
C ALA A 237 11.71 -19.10 -15.26
N ALA A 238 11.71 -18.70 -13.99
CA ALA A 238 11.66 -19.63 -12.86
C ALA A 238 10.36 -20.45 -12.85
N GLU A 239 9.20 -19.80 -13.04
CA GLU A 239 7.91 -20.49 -13.16
C GLU A 239 7.88 -21.50 -14.32
N ALA A 240 8.43 -21.13 -15.49
CA ALA A 240 8.52 -22.04 -16.65
C ALA A 240 9.37 -23.26 -16.33
N ARG A 241 10.53 -23.08 -15.69
CA ARG A 241 11.41 -24.17 -15.26
C ARG A 241 10.73 -25.08 -14.22
N ALA A 242 9.99 -24.50 -13.26
CA ALA A 242 9.25 -25.26 -12.27
C ALA A 242 8.15 -26.14 -12.93
N ARG A 243 7.40 -25.58 -13.88
CA ARG A 243 6.39 -26.33 -14.64
C ARG A 243 7.00 -27.47 -15.47
N GLN A 244 8.15 -27.24 -16.12
CA GLN A 244 8.87 -28.28 -16.88
C GLN A 244 9.34 -29.43 -15.97
N ARG A 245 9.89 -29.09 -14.78
CA ARG A 245 10.30 -30.09 -13.78
C ARG A 245 9.11 -30.91 -13.27
N ALA A 246 8.00 -30.25 -12.93
CA ALA A 246 6.77 -30.94 -12.51
C ALA A 246 6.23 -31.90 -13.58
N ALA A 247 6.21 -31.46 -14.84
CA ALA A 247 5.80 -32.29 -15.98
C ALA A 247 6.73 -33.50 -16.18
N ALA A 248 8.05 -33.33 -16.05
CA ALA A 248 9.04 -34.39 -16.16
C ALA A 248 8.90 -35.46 -15.05
N HIS A 249 8.36 -35.09 -13.87
CA HIS A 249 8.11 -36.03 -12.75
C HIS A 249 6.67 -36.54 -12.69
N GLY A 250 5.85 -36.31 -13.72
CA GLY A 250 4.47 -36.82 -13.81
C GLY A 250 3.50 -36.22 -12.78
N LEU A 251 3.81 -35.07 -12.19
CA LEU A 251 2.98 -34.40 -11.21
C LEU A 251 1.88 -33.56 -11.90
N PRO A 252 0.63 -33.64 -11.43
CA PRO A 252 -0.45 -32.84 -12.01
C PRO A 252 -0.19 -31.31 -11.84
N PRO A 253 -0.63 -30.46 -12.80
CA PRO A 253 -0.31 -29.05 -12.87
C PRO A 253 -0.67 -28.19 -11.65
N GLY A 254 -1.48 -28.68 -10.72
CA GLY A 254 -1.92 -27.97 -9.51
C GLY A 254 -0.98 -28.11 -8.30
N LEU A 255 -0.01 -29.01 -8.29
CA LEU A 255 0.89 -29.29 -7.15
C LEU A 255 2.29 -28.67 -7.32
N SER A 256 2.56 -27.98 -8.42
CA SER A 256 3.84 -27.33 -8.69
C SER A 256 4.25 -26.28 -7.61
N GLY A 257 3.27 -25.64 -6.95
CA GLY A 257 3.53 -24.68 -5.87
C GLY A 257 4.07 -25.28 -4.57
N LEU A 258 3.94 -26.59 -4.36
CA LEU A 258 4.50 -27.27 -3.16
C LEU A 258 5.99 -27.55 -3.30
N LEU A 259 6.50 -27.69 -4.51
CA LEU A 259 7.94 -27.90 -4.78
C LEU A 259 8.75 -26.59 -4.69
N ASP A 260 8.13 -25.43 -4.93
CA ASP A 260 8.77 -24.12 -4.78
C ASP A 260 9.10 -23.78 -3.31
N GLN A 261 8.41 -24.38 -2.35
CA GLN A 261 8.70 -24.16 -0.92
C GLN A 261 9.97 -24.88 -0.45
N ALA A 262 10.43 -25.88 -1.17
CA ALA A 262 11.59 -26.68 -0.81
C ALA A 262 12.89 -26.29 -1.53
N GLY A 263 12.83 -25.44 -2.54
CA GLY A 263 13.94 -25.22 -3.47
C GLY A 263 14.37 -23.80 -3.76
N ALA A 264 13.85 -22.78 -3.05
CA ALA A 264 14.39 -21.42 -3.20
C ALA A 264 15.81 -21.35 -2.64
N PRO A 265 16.82 -20.93 -3.42
CA PRO A 265 18.19 -20.78 -2.93
C PRO A 265 18.22 -19.75 -1.79
N ASP A 266 19.06 -19.98 -0.78
CA ASP A 266 19.19 -19.14 0.43
C ASP A 266 19.45 -17.65 0.14
N ALA A 267 19.98 -17.31 -1.04
CA ALA A 267 20.18 -15.95 -1.50
C ALA A 267 18.85 -15.19 -1.78
N GLU A 268 17.82 -15.85 -2.31
CA GLU A 268 16.49 -15.24 -2.50
C GLU A 268 15.77 -15.05 -1.17
N ARG A 269 15.93 -15.98 -0.23
CA ARG A 269 15.42 -15.83 1.14
C ARG A 269 16.09 -14.67 1.88
N ALA A 270 17.37 -14.43 1.66
CA ALA A 270 18.12 -13.32 2.25
C ALA A 270 17.66 -11.97 1.72
N PHE A 271 17.32 -11.84 0.43
CA PHE A 271 16.83 -10.60 -0.17
C PHE A 271 15.46 -10.14 0.40
N PHE A 272 14.60 -11.10 0.78
CA PHE A 272 13.34 -10.84 1.45
C PHE A 272 13.44 -10.70 2.98
N ALA A 273 14.56 -11.14 3.58
CA ALA A 273 14.74 -11.25 5.04
C ALA A 273 15.81 -10.31 5.63
N SER A 274 16.51 -9.51 4.80
CA SER A 274 17.73 -8.79 5.23
C SER A 274 17.52 -7.66 6.25
N ASP A 275 16.31 -7.39 6.72
CA ASP A 275 16.01 -6.31 7.67
C ASP A 275 15.35 -6.74 8.98
N ALA A 276 15.44 -8.00 9.37
CA ALA A 276 14.96 -8.45 10.68
C ALA A 276 15.95 -8.19 11.85
N ARG A 277 17.09 -7.53 11.56
CA ARG A 277 18.12 -7.22 12.57
C ARG A 277 18.60 -5.78 12.45
N SER A 278 17.82 -4.85 12.95
CA SER A 278 18.26 -3.53 13.42
C SER A 278 17.24 -2.98 14.40
#